data_53b19d72df66b0f090a4fca787167d16
#
_entry.id   53b19d72df66b0f090a4fca787167d16
#
_cell.length_a   1.000
_cell.length_b   1.000
_cell.length_c   1.000
_cell.angle_alpha   90.00
_cell.angle_beta   90.00
_cell.angle_gamma   90.00
#
_symmetry.space_group_name_H-M   'P 1'
#
loop_
_entity.id
_entity.type
_entity.pdbx_description
1 polymer ?
#
loop_
_entity_poly.entity_id
_entity_poly.type
_entity_poly.pdbx_seq_one_letter_code
_entity_poly.pdbx_strand_id
1 'polypeptide(L)'
;MHLTAGGRARDTSPRMARLETGLRRVRLRSGLKQGELAERAGISRQTLSVLESGRGQPATLIALRLARVLGCRVEELFWLRDEGGELIAELAAPSGSRNPATVRALVGSVASRWVAHPLPSEDALALTTPADALLVRSRQRAPMVRLRALRPLEALEANVLVSGCDPALAVLAGRVQDRWPAQRLCWIPVSSDASLEALGRGHVHIAGAHLFDEETGQYNLPFVRRAFGGRPMVVVTFAHLEEGFAVAKGNPRRIRKPEDIARPEVRFVNREPGAGARRLLDRLLRKARVPSSAVAGYGRLLGGHLQVAQAVAMGAADAGVVARSAAIAHGLDFVPLSEERFDLVFPKEWSADPRAGRIVETLEGRAFRRELMTLGGYDTRESGHLVTELKTR
;
A
#
# COMPACT_ATOMS: atom_id res chain seq x y z
N MET A 1 -59.01 -13.04 2.89
CA MET A 1 -58.26 -13.06 4.16
C MET A 1 -56.91 -12.42 3.88
N HIS A 2 -56.79 -11.13 4.20
CA HIS A 2 -55.63 -10.28 3.89
C HIS A 2 -54.52 -10.53 4.95
N LEU A 3 -53.31 -10.75 4.53
CA LEU A 3 -52.14 -10.61 5.39
C LEU A 3 -51.18 -9.59 4.72
N THR A 4 -51.23 -8.38 5.25
CA THR A 4 -50.32 -7.28 4.95
C THR A 4 -48.96 -7.54 5.57
N ALA A 5 -47.93 -7.74 4.74
CA ALA A 5 -46.54 -7.72 5.15
C ALA A 5 -46.06 -6.27 5.26
N GLY A 6 -45.96 -5.77 6.49
CA GLY A 6 -45.38 -4.48 6.80
C GLY A 6 -43.87 -4.49 6.60
N GLY A 7 -43.38 -4.00 5.46
CA GLY A 7 -42.00 -3.69 5.25
C GLY A 7 -41.61 -2.47 6.10
N ARG A 8 -40.78 -2.65 7.13
CA ARG A 8 -40.13 -1.55 7.83
C ARG A 8 -39.20 -0.84 6.87
N ALA A 9 -39.57 0.36 6.45
CA ALA A 9 -38.66 1.28 5.77
C ALA A 9 -37.41 1.47 6.63
N ARG A 10 -36.24 1.21 6.07
CA ARG A 10 -34.96 1.53 6.72
C ARG A 10 -34.88 3.05 6.79
N ASP A 11 -34.77 3.58 7.99
CA ASP A 11 -34.47 4.99 8.25
C ASP A 11 -33.10 5.32 7.62
N THR A 12 -33.13 6.02 6.50
CA THR A 12 -31.96 6.52 5.76
C THR A 12 -31.63 7.96 6.12
N SER A 13 -32.10 8.45 7.27
CA SER A 13 -31.72 9.78 7.75
C SER A 13 -30.22 9.86 7.90
N PRO A 14 -29.52 10.87 7.31
CA PRO A 14 -28.09 11.04 7.54
C PRO A 14 -27.87 11.24 9.03
N ARG A 15 -27.08 10.36 9.66
CA ARG A 15 -26.67 10.55 11.07
C ARG A 15 -25.96 11.89 11.14
N MET A 16 -26.53 12.81 11.89
CA MET A 16 -25.97 14.14 12.11
C MET A 16 -24.54 14.01 12.64
N ALA A 17 -23.58 14.57 11.90
CA ALA A 17 -22.19 14.58 12.32
C ALA A 17 -22.08 15.26 13.69
N ARG A 18 -21.45 14.60 14.66
CA ARG A 18 -21.31 15.11 16.03
C ARG A 18 -20.13 16.07 16.09
N LEU A 19 -20.39 17.27 16.63
CA LEU A 19 -19.33 18.25 16.84
C LEU A 19 -18.43 17.82 18.01
N GLU A 20 -17.13 17.76 17.77
CA GLU A 20 -16.08 17.55 18.78
C GLU A 20 -15.41 18.88 19.10
N THR A 21 -14.84 19.01 20.29
CA THR A 21 -14.19 20.24 20.71
C THR A 21 -12.83 20.01 21.37
N GLY A 22 -11.84 20.81 20.95
CA GLY A 22 -10.53 20.94 21.57
C GLY A 22 -10.37 22.24 22.38
N LEU A 23 -11.45 23.02 22.53
CA LEU A 23 -11.45 24.36 23.08
C LEU A 23 -10.77 24.43 24.47
N ARG A 24 -11.10 23.51 25.38
CA ARG A 24 -10.45 23.44 26.70
C ARG A 24 -8.94 23.24 26.60
N ARG A 25 -8.50 22.37 25.71
CA ARG A 25 -7.07 22.06 25.52
C ARG A 25 -6.30 23.29 24.99
N VAL A 26 -6.87 23.98 23.99
CA VAL A 26 -6.26 25.18 23.40
C VAL A 26 -6.22 26.33 24.43
N ARG A 27 -7.31 26.56 25.16
CA ARG A 27 -7.34 27.56 26.25
C ARG A 27 -6.25 27.34 27.30
N LEU A 28 -6.12 26.09 27.77
CA LEU A 28 -5.09 25.75 28.78
C LEU A 28 -3.67 25.97 28.24
N ARG A 29 -3.41 25.67 26.97
CA ARG A 29 -2.13 25.98 26.31
C ARG A 29 -1.85 27.46 26.23
N SER A 30 -2.88 28.30 26.05
CA SER A 30 -2.76 29.76 26.02
C SER A 30 -2.70 30.37 27.41
N GLY A 31 -2.69 29.61 28.50
CA GLY A 31 -2.60 30.06 29.87
C GLY A 31 -3.83 30.82 30.40
N LEU A 32 -4.94 30.88 29.64
CA LEU A 32 -6.12 31.64 30.00
C LEU A 32 -7.02 30.91 30.97
N LYS A 33 -7.52 31.60 31.98
CA LYS A 33 -8.60 31.10 32.82
C LYS A 33 -9.94 31.09 32.06
N GLN A 34 -10.86 30.24 32.47
CA GLN A 34 -12.17 30.11 31.81
C GLN A 34 -12.97 31.43 31.80
N GLY A 35 -12.92 32.18 32.92
CA GLY A 35 -13.57 33.49 33.02
C GLY A 35 -12.99 34.54 32.03
N GLU A 36 -11.67 34.59 31.94
CA GLU A 36 -10.95 35.54 31.05
C GLU A 36 -11.25 35.27 29.57
N LEU A 37 -11.27 33.98 29.15
CA LEU A 37 -11.61 33.63 27.77
C LEU A 37 -13.06 33.98 27.46
N ALA A 38 -13.98 33.68 28.40
CA ALA A 38 -15.40 33.99 28.23
C ALA A 38 -15.64 35.51 28.06
N GLU A 39 -15.02 36.34 28.92
CA GLU A 39 -15.11 37.77 28.85
C GLU A 39 -14.57 38.32 27.52
N ARG A 40 -13.35 37.93 27.12
CA ARG A 40 -12.71 38.34 25.85
C ARG A 40 -13.50 37.90 24.60
N ALA A 41 -14.18 36.74 24.66
CA ALA A 41 -15.01 36.26 23.58
C ALA A 41 -16.43 36.82 23.59
N GLY A 42 -16.80 37.59 24.63
CA GLY A 42 -18.13 38.20 24.79
C GLY A 42 -19.24 37.16 25.02
N ILE A 43 -18.95 36.13 25.83
CA ILE A 43 -19.92 35.07 26.21
C ILE A 43 -19.88 34.84 27.74
N SER A 44 -20.92 34.20 28.27
CA SER A 44 -20.92 33.81 29.68
C SER A 44 -19.94 32.67 29.98
N ARG A 45 -19.38 32.61 31.21
CA ARG A 45 -18.55 31.49 31.66
C ARG A 45 -19.29 30.17 31.54
N GLN A 46 -20.61 30.17 31.78
CA GLN A 46 -21.45 28.99 31.65
C GLN A 46 -21.53 28.53 30.19
N THR A 47 -21.73 29.42 29.23
CA THR A 47 -21.69 29.13 27.79
C THR A 47 -20.35 28.51 27.41
N LEU A 48 -19.23 29.08 27.84
CA LEU A 48 -17.91 28.53 27.56
C LEU A 48 -17.74 27.16 28.17
N SER A 49 -18.22 26.88 29.39
CA SER A 49 -18.17 25.57 30.03
C SER A 49 -18.95 24.50 29.25
N VAL A 50 -20.11 24.85 28.71
CA VAL A 50 -20.94 23.97 27.88
C VAL A 50 -20.23 23.64 26.57
N LEU A 51 -19.59 24.64 25.93
CA LEU A 51 -18.81 24.44 24.71
C LEU A 51 -17.56 23.58 24.96
N GLU A 52 -16.83 23.81 26.06
CA GLU A 52 -15.64 23.02 26.42
C GLU A 52 -15.98 21.54 26.76
N SER A 53 -17.19 21.29 27.25
CA SER A 53 -17.64 19.93 27.54
C SER A 53 -18.22 19.18 26.34
N GLY A 54 -18.30 19.85 25.15
CA GLY A 54 -18.89 19.26 23.94
C GLY A 54 -20.41 19.05 24.00
N ARG A 55 -21.10 19.63 25.01
CA ARG A 55 -22.56 19.51 25.16
C ARG A 55 -23.34 20.58 24.38
N GLY A 56 -22.64 21.57 23.84
CA GLY A 56 -23.25 22.67 23.09
C GLY A 56 -22.57 22.86 21.74
N GLN A 57 -23.32 23.45 20.81
CA GLN A 57 -22.81 23.88 19.52
C GLN A 57 -22.60 25.40 19.53
N PRO A 58 -21.42 25.93 19.18
CA PRO A 58 -21.22 27.36 19.10
C PRO A 58 -21.95 27.94 17.87
N ALA A 59 -22.56 29.10 18.03
CA ALA A 59 -22.92 29.89 16.86
C ALA A 59 -21.63 30.30 16.12
N THR A 60 -21.69 30.46 14.80
CA THR A 60 -20.53 30.79 13.96
C THR A 60 -19.75 32.00 14.47
N LEU A 61 -20.47 33.06 14.92
CA LEU A 61 -19.84 34.26 15.48
C LEU A 61 -19.04 33.95 16.76
N ILE A 62 -19.55 33.09 17.63
CA ILE A 62 -18.88 32.67 18.88
C ILE A 62 -17.61 31.87 18.53
N ALA A 63 -17.72 30.91 17.60
CA ALA A 63 -16.56 30.13 17.18
C ALA A 63 -15.42 31.02 16.62
N LEU A 64 -15.77 31.97 15.76
CA LEU A 64 -14.81 32.92 15.19
C LEU A 64 -14.18 33.86 16.27
N ARG A 65 -14.95 34.31 17.25
CA ARG A 65 -14.43 35.12 18.37
C ARG A 65 -13.47 34.33 19.25
N LEU A 66 -13.82 33.09 19.61
CA LEU A 66 -12.97 32.21 20.39
C LEU A 66 -11.65 31.91 19.66
N ALA A 67 -11.69 31.63 18.37
CA ALA A 67 -10.51 31.41 17.54
C ALA A 67 -9.61 32.66 17.49
N ARG A 68 -10.20 33.83 17.30
CA ARG A 68 -9.47 35.12 17.30
C ARG A 68 -8.78 35.40 18.64
N VAL A 69 -9.47 35.18 19.78
CA VAL A 69 -8.91 35.41 21.11
C VAL A 69 -7.76 34.46 21.41
N LEU A 70 -7.89 33.19 20.94
CA LEU A 70 -6.89 32.14 21.16
C LEU A 70 -5.77 32.12 20.11
N GLY A 71 -5.86 32.98 19.08
CA GLY A 71 -4.84 33.07 18.03
C GLY A 71 -4.72 31.80 17.18
N CYS A 72 -5.82 31.08 16.95
CA CYS A 72 -5.85 29.79 16.23
C CYS A 72 -7.00 29.76 15.21
N ARG A 73 -7.07 28.70 14.41
CA ARG A 73 -8.17 28.49 13.47
C ARG A 73 -9.39 27.88 14.17
N VAL A 74 -10.59 28.10 13.62
CA VAL A 74 -11.83 27.54 14.18
C VAL A 74 -11.77 26.01 14.22
N GLU A 75 -11.17 25.40 13.19
CA GLU A 75 -11.03 23.95 13.05
C GLU A 75 -10.10 23.32 14.10
N GLU A 76 -9.25 24.12 14.77
CA GLU A 76 -8.46 23.68 15.92
C GLU A 76 -9.26 23.62 17.21
N LEU A 77 -10.36 24.37 17.26
CA LEU A 77 -11.28 24.45 18.40
C LEU A 77 -12.46 23.48 18.26
N PHE A 78 -13.00 23.38 17.06
CA PHE A 78 -14.21 22.62 16.76
C PHE A 78 -14.08 21.87 15.45
N TRP A 79 -14.39 20.59 15.44
CA TRP A 79 -14.42 19.78 14.22
C TRP A 79 -15.60 18.82 14.25
N LEU A 80 -16.05 18.44 13.08
CA LEU A 80 -17.05 17.37 12.99
C LEU A 80 -16.33 16.04 13.25
N ARG A 81 -16.90 15.23 14.13
CA ARG A 81 -16.45 13.85 14.30
C ARG A 81 -16.76 13.12 12.99
N ASP A 82 -15.73 12.87 12.21
CA ASP A 82 -15.81 11.90 11.14
C ASP A 82 -15.97 10.53 11.77
N GLU A 83 -17.23 10.16 12.10
CA GLU A 83 -17.57 8.76 12.29
C GLU A 83 -17.42 8.16 10.89
N GLY A 84 -16.26 7.55 10.63
CA GLY A 84 -16.03 6.80 9.42
C GLY A 84 -17.22 5.88 9.21
N GLY A 85 -17.97 6.09 8.11
CA GLY A 85 -19.20 5.37 7.81
C GLY A 85 -18.96 3.87 7.77
N GLU A 86 -20.02 3.08 7.94
CA GLU A 86 -19.97 1.67 7.59
C GLU A 86 -20.03 1.55 6.07
N LEU A 87 -19.16 0.74 5.49
CA LEU A 87 -19.18 0.41 4.06
C LEU A 87 -19.12 -1.11 3.87
N ILE A 88 -19.62 -1.57 2.74
CA ILE A 88 -19.51 -2.95 2.31
C ILE A 88 -18.48 -2.98 1.17
N ALA A 89 -17.45 -3.81 1.32
CA ALA A 89 -16.36 -3.93 0.36
C ALA A 89 -16.11 -5.40 0.01
N GLU A 90 -15.60 -5.63 -1.21
CA GLU A 90 -15.08 -6.93 -1.61
C GLU A 90 -13.72 -7.17 -0.96
N LEU A 91 -13.55 -8.32 -0.31
CA LEU A 91 -12.28 -8.68 0.32
C LEU A 91 -11.32 -9.24 -0.74
N ALA A 92 -10.22 -8.54 -0.98
CA ALA A 92 -9.28 -8.84 -2.07
C ALA A 92 -8.42 -10.11 -1.86
N ALA A 93 -8.33 -10.62 -0.64
CA ALA A 93 -7.65 -11.89 -0.35
C ALA A 93 -8.47 -12.71 0.64
N PRO A 94 -8.45 -14.05 0.55
CA PRO A 94 -8.96 -14.87 1.64
C PRO A 94 -8.13 -14.56 2.88
N SER A 95 -8.77 -14.13 3.94
CA SER A 95 -8.10 -13.88 5.21
C SER A 95 -7.52 -15.19 5.72
N GLY A 96 -6.24 -15.44 5.45
CA GLY A 96 -5.48 -16.53 6.06
C GLY A 96 -5.20 -16.30 7.55
N SER A 97 -5.62 -15.19 8.07
CA SER A 97 -5.50 -14.84 9.49
C SER A 97 -6.38 -15.73 10.34
N ARG A 98 -5.75 -16.60 11.09
CA ARG A 98 -6.36 -17.61 11.98
C ARG A 98 -7.09 -17.05 13.18
N ASN A 99 -7.30 -15.80 13.32
CA ASN A 99 -8.19 -15.12 14.28
C ASN A 99 -7.70 -13.71 14.65
N PRO A 100 -8.22 -12.65 14.09
CA PRO A 100 -8.24 -11.44 14.89
C PRO A 100 -9.65 -10.94 15.10
N ALA A 101 -9.88 -10.45 16.31
CA ALA A 101 -11.10 -9.77 16.67
C ALA A 101 -11.36 -8.56 15.75
N THR A 102 -10.32 -8.01 15.16
CA THR A 102 -10.38 -6.85 14.27
C THR A 102 -9.24 -6.94 13.25
N VAL A 103 -9.56 -6.96 11.95
CA VAL A 103 -8.58 -6.89 10.87
C VAL A 103 -8.50 -5.47 10.38
N ARG A 104 -7.30 -4.93 10.30
CA ARG A 104 -6.99 -3.65 9.67
C ARG A 104 -7.01 -3.82 8.15
N ALA A 105 -7.50 -2.85 7.40
CA ALA A 105 -7.53 -2.92 5.95
C ALA A 105 -7.17 -1.59 5.28
N LEU A 106 -6.51 -1.67 4.11
CA LEU A 106 -6.48 -0.62 3.11
C LEU A 106 -7.73 -0.73 2.26
N VAL A 107 -8.32 0.41 1.90
CA VAL A 107 -9.59 0.45 1.15
C VAL A 107 -9.49 1.46 0.01
N GLY A 108 -10.06 1.11 -1.14
CA GLY A 108 -10.20 2.00 -2.28
C GLY A 108 -11.37 1.62 -3.17
N SER A 109 -11.78 2.54 -4.03
CA SER A 109 -12.84 2.31 -5.02
C SER A 109 -12.23 2.02 -6.37
N VAL A 110 -12.32 0.76 -6.83
CA VAL A 110 -11.82 0.29 -8.12
C VAL A 110 -13.00 -0.01 -9.03
N ALA A 111 -13.11 0.65 -10.18
CA ALA A 111 -14.23 0.52 -11.10
C ALA A 111 -15.60 0.61 -10.39
N SER A 112 -15.76 1.62 -9.53
CA SER A 112 -16.97 1.88 -8.72
C SER A 112 -17.33 0.79 -7.70
N ARG A 113 -16.40 -0.12 -7.37
CA ARG A 113 -16.56 -1.13 -6.32
C ARG A 113 -15.60 -0.86 -5.18
N TRP A 114 -16.08 -0.94 -3.95
CA TRP A 114 -15.23 -0.89 -2.78
C TRP A 114 -14.43 -2.19 -2.64
N VAL A 115 -13.12 -2.07 -2.52
CA VAL A 115 -12.19 -3.19 -2.35
C VAL A 115 -11.38 -2.98 -1.08
N ALA A 116 -11.26 -4.04 -0.29
CA ALA A 116 -10.51 -4.04 0.97
C ALA A 116 -9.34 -5.04 0.92
N HIS A 117 -8.14 -4.55 1.17
CA HIS A 117 -6.94 -5.37 1.33
C HIS A 117 -6.59 -5.48 2.82
N PRO A 118 -6.66 -6.69 3.42
CA PRO A 118 -6.27 -6.90 4.80
C PRO A 118 -4.79 -6.54 5.01
N LEU A 119 -4.50 -5.90 6.14
CA LEU A 119 -3.15 -5.68 6.63
C LEU A 119 -2.83 -6.76 7.66
N PRO A 120 -1.97 -7.75 7.35
CA PRO A 120 -1.62 -8.83 8.27
C PRO A 120 -0.90 -8.29 9.51
N SER A 121 -1.28 -8.76 10.68
CA SER A 121 -0.63 -8.34 11.94
C SER A 121 0.78 -8.91 12.10
N GLU A 122 1.12 -9.93 11.35
CA GLU A 122 2.42 -10.61 11.37
C GLU A 122 3.45 -9.94 10.44
N ASP A 123 3.01 -9.01 9.58
CA ASP A 123 3.89 -8.29 8.66
C ASP A 123 4.36 -6.97 9.28
N ALA A 124 5.68 -6.82 9.44
CA ALA A 124 6.28 -5.60 9.98
C ALA A 124 5.94 -4.35 9.14
N LEU A 125 5.83 -4.48 7.81
CA LEU A 125 5.41 -3.38 6.94
C LEU A 125 3.94 -3.01 7.18
N ALA A 126 3.09 -3.99 7.45
CA ALA A 126 1.68 -3.74 7.77
C ALA A 126 1.52 -3.03 9.11
N LEU A 127 2.43 -3.19 10.07
CA LEU A 127 2.39 -2.48 11.36
C LEU A 127 2.58 -0.98 11.19
N THR A 128 3.43 -0.56 10.27
CA THR A 128 3.74 0.87 10.03
C THR A 128 2.76 1.54 9.06
N THR A 129 1.94 0.76 8.35
CA THR A 129 0.96 1.28 7.38
C THR A 129 -0.33 1.69 8.10
N PRO A 130 -0.77 2.97 8.02
CA PRO A 130 -2.05 3.39 8.56
C PRO A 130 -3.21 2.70 7.84
N ALA A 131 -4.12 2.08 8.59
CA ALA A 131 -5.32 1.47 8.04
C ALA A 131 -6.37 2.51 7.63
N ASP A 132 -7.14 2.19 6.62
CA ASP A 132 -8.27 2.97 6.15
C ASP A 132 -9.58 2.57 6.85
N ALA A 133 -9.68 1.30 7.22
CA ALA A 133 -10.87 0.74 7.87
C ALA A 133 -10.53 -0.46 8.75
N LEU A 134 -11.48 -0.79 9.62
CA LEU A 134 -11.48 -2.00 10.43
C LEU A 134 -12.58 -2.95 9.96
N LEU A 135 -12.23 -4.21 9.76
CA LEU A 135 -13.19 -5.26 9.45
C LEU A 135 -14.11 -5.49 10.65
N VAL A 136 -15.42 -5.35 10.44
CA VAL A 136 -16.41 -5.75 11.43
C VAL A 136 -16.65 -7.25 11.27
N ARG A 137 -16.52 -8.02 12.35
CA ARG A 137 -16.70 -9.49 12.31
C ARG A 137 -17.95 -9.87 11.53
N SER A 138 -17.78 -10.63 10.46
CA SER A 138 -18.87 -11.35 9.79
C SER A 138 -18.70 -12.84 10.07
N ARG A 139 -19.79 -13.51 10.45
CA ARG A 139 -19.83 -14.99 10.54
C ARG A 139 -19.87 -15.66 9.16
N GLN A 140 -19.98 -14.88 8.09
CA GLN A 140 -20.09 -15.38 6.73
C GLN A 140 -18.71 -15.33 6.03
N ARG A 141 -18.30 -16.44 5.43
CA ARG A 141 -17.23 -16.53 4.44
C ARG A 141 -17.72 -15.97 3.09
N ALA A 142 -18.08 -14.71 3.07
CA ALA A 142 -18.52 -14.06 1.83
C ALA A 142 -17.39 -13.20 1.27
N PRO A 143 -17.28 -13.02 -0.07
CA PRO A 143 -16.34 -12.06 -0.65
C PRO A 143 -16.63 -10.64 -0.19
N MET A 144 -17.88 -10.33 0.20
CA MET A 144 -18.29 -9.00 0.69
C MET A 144 -18.23 -8.94 2.20
N VAL A 145 -17.50 -7.95 2.72
CA VAL A 145 -17.29 -7.72 4.15
C VAL A 145 -17.78 -6.36 4.57
N ARG A 146 -18.23 -6.25 5.82
CA ARG A 146 -18.59 -4.96 6.43
C ARG A 146 -17.37 -4.37 7.09
N LEU A 147 -17.11 -3.10 6.80
CA LEU A 147 -16.00 -2.33 7.32
C LEU A 147 -16.50 -1.11 8.07
N ARG A 148 -15.77 -0.74 9.12
CA ARG A 148 -15.88 0.59 9.76
C ARG A 148 -14.74 1.43 9.27
N ALA A 149 -15.03 2.46 8.50
CA ALA A 149 -14.04 3.39 8.00
C ALA A 149 -13.38 4.16 9.16
N LEU A 150 -12.08 4.40 9.04
CA LEU A 150 -11.27 5.23 9.95
C LEU A 150 -11.00 6.62 9.35
N ARG A 151 -11.41 6.82 8.10
CA ARG A 151 -11.25 8.04 7.32
C ARG A 151 -12.56 8.37 6.60
N PRO A 152 -12.80 9.63 6.20
CA PRO A 152 -13.95 10.00 5.39
C PRO A 152 -14.04 9.14 4.11
N LEU A 153 -15.25 8.80 3.68
CA LEU A 153 -15.45 7.94 2.50
C LEU A 153 -14.87 8.58 1.23
N GLU A 154 -14.99 9.89 1.10
CA GLU A 154 -14.44 10.68 -0.03
C GLU A 154 -12.90 10.55 -0.08
N ALA A 155 -12.23 10.49 1.08
CA ALA A 155 -10.79 10.25 1.15
C ALA A 155 -10.42 8.82 0.76
N LEU A 156 -11.29 7.84 1.04
CA LEU A 156 -11.10 6.44 0.61
C LEU A 156 -11.34 6.27 -0.89
N GLU A 157 -12.26 7.01 -1.48
CA GLU A 157 -12.48 7.05 -2.94
C GLU A 157 -11.26 7.60 -3.68
N ALA A 158 -10.57 8.58 -3.09
CA ALA A 158 -9.35 9.16 -3.65
C ALA A 158 -8.14 8.22 -3.57
N ASN A 159 -8.17 7.14 -2.79
CA ASN A 159 -7.10 6.17 -2.70
C ASN A 159 -6.85 5.48 -4.04
N VAL A 160 -5.57 5.31 -4.38
CA VAL A 160 -5.13 4.47 -5.49
C VAL A 160 -4.45 3.24 -4.92
N LEU A 161 -4.99 2.06 -5.21
CA LEU A 161 -4.42 0.78 -4.79
C LEU A 161 -3.41 0.33 -5.83
N VAL A 162 -2.16 0.13 -5.43
CA VAL A 162 -1.07 -0.40 -6.25
C VAL A 162 -0.52 -1.66 -5.61
N SER A 163 -0.43 -2.74 -6.38
CA SER A 163 0.18 -3.99 -5.94
C SER A 163 1.53 -4.21 -6.62
N GLY A 164 2.42 -4.96 -5.97
CA GLY A 164 3.74 -5.28 -6.51
C GLY A 164 4.74 -5.60 -5.41
N CYS A 165 5.84 -6.26 -5.79
CA CYS A 165 6.82 -6.78 -4.83
C CYS A 165 7.94 -5.80 -4.46
N ASP A 166 8.13 -4.73 -5.24
CA ASP A 166 9.24 -3.79 -5.02
C ASP A 166 8.92 -2.80 -3.89
N PRO A 167 9.75 -2.74 -2.82
CA PRO A 167 9.56 -1.81 -1.72
C PRO A 167 9.62 -0.33 -2.12
N ALA A 168 10.26 0.01 -3.24
CA ALA A 168 10.32 1.38 -3.74
C ALA A 168 8.96 1.93 -4.20
N LEU A 169 7.93 1.07 -4.33
CA LEU A 169 6.54 1.52 -4.49
C LEU A 169 6.07 2.36 -3.29
N ALA A 170 6.62 2.12 -2.08
CA ALA A 170 6.37 2.97 -0.93
C ALA A 170 6.97 4.38 -1.09
N VAL A 171 8.14 4.49 -1.73
CA VAL A 171 8.76 5.79 -2.05
C VAL A 171 7.90 6.54 -3.06
N LEU A 172 7.43 5.85 -4.11
CA LEU A 172 6.48 6.45 -5.06
C LEU A 172 5.23 6.95 -4.34
N ALA A 173 4.67 6.14 -3.41
CA ALA A 173 3.49 6.51 -2.63
C ALA A 173 3.71 7.81 -1.83
N GLY A 174 4.85 7.92 -1.14
CA GLY A 174 5.24 9.14 -0.42
C GLY A 174 5.33 10.36 -1.34
N ARG A 175 6.02 10.23 -2.47
CA ARG A 175 6.21 11.34 -3.42
C ARG A 175 4.91 11.78 -4.10
N VAL A 176 4.00 10.86 -4.40
CA VAL A 176 2.65 11.19 -4.87
C VAL A 176 1.90 12.01 -3.82
N GLN A 177 1.93 11.57 -2.56
CA GLN A 177 1.23 12.25 -1.48
C GLN A 177 1.83 13.62 -1.15
N ASP A 178 3.16 13.77 -1.20
CA ASP A 178 3.84 15.06 -1.01
C ASP A 178 3.38 16.11 -2.04
N ARG A 179 3.22 15.69 -3.28
CA ARG A 179 2.86 16.57 -4.38
C ARG A 179 1.34 16.80 -4.49
N TRP A 180 0.55 15.79 -4.19
CA TRP A 180 -0.92 15.83 -4.21
C TRP A 180 -1.50 15.28 -2.90
N PRO A 181 -1.57 16.08 -1.84
CA PRO A 181 -1.95 15.63 -0.50
C PRO A 181 -3.33 14.96 -0.40
N ALA A 182 -4.25 15.29 -1.33
CA ALA A 182 -5.56 14.65 -1.39
C ALA A 182 -5.52 13.24 -2.00
N GLN A 183 -4.44 12.85 -2.68
CA GLN A 183 -4.29 11.55 -3.32
C GLN A 183 -3.35 10.67 -2.51
N ARG A 184 -3.83 9.53 -2.04
CA ARG A 184 -3.00 8.52 -1.37
C ARG A 184 -2.81 7.32 -2.28
N LEU A 185 -1.55 6.95 -2.51
CA LEU A 185 -1.18 5.71 -3.15
C LEU A 185 -0.97 4.65 -2.06
N CYS A 186 -1.76 3.59 -2.09
CA CYS A 186 -1.73 2.50 -1.12
C CYS A 186 -1.01 1.29 -1.74
N TRP A 187 0.21 1.00 -1.25
CA TRP A 187 0.98 -0.13 -1.72
C TRP A 187 0.57 -1.43 -1.03
N ILE A 188 0.34 -2.48 -1.84
CA ILE A 188 -0.01 -3.84 -1.43
C ILE A 188 1.14 -4.76 -1.87
N PRO A 189 2.00 -5.22 -0.93
CA PRO A 189 3.14 -6.07 -1.26
C PRO A 189 2.68 -7.49 -1.62
N VAL A 190 2.83 -7.86 -2.90
CA VAL A 190 2.52 -9.20 -3.43
C VAL A 190 3.48 -9.53 -4.57
N SER A 191 3.59 -10.81 -4.96
CA SER A 191 4.39 -11.24 -6.12
C SER A 191 3.86 -10.66 -7.44
N SER A 192 4.68 -10.67 -8.49
CA SER A 192 4.30 -10.14 -9.80
C SER A 192 3.09 -10.86 -10.41
N ASP A 193 3.01 -12.19 -10.30
CA ASP A 193 1.85 -12.94 -10.78
C ASP A 193 0.58 -12.58 -10.00
N ALA A 194 0.66 -12.53 -8.66
CA ALA A 194 -0.46 -12.13 -7.81
C ALA A 194 -0.89 -10.69 -8.06
N SER A 195 0.05 -9.82 -8.41
CA SER A 195 -0.24 -8.42 -8.76
C SER A 195 -1.06 -8.32 -10.05
N LEU A 196 -0.65 -9.03 -11.12
CA LEU A 196 -1.41 -9.09 -12.37
C LEU A 196 -2.80 -9.73 -12.16
N GLU A 197 -2.88 -10.78 -11.34
CA GLU A 197 -4.16 -11.41 -10.99
C GLU A 197 -5.10 -10.45 -10.24
N ALA A 198 -4.58 -9.71 -9.25
CA ALA A 198 -5.34 -8.71 -8.51
C ALA A 198 -5.88 -7.61 -9.45
N LEU A 199 -5.08 -7.15 -10.42
CA LEU A 199 -5.52 -6.20 -11.42
C LEU A 199 -6.62 -6.79 -12.31
N GLY A 200 -6.48 -8.04 -12.74
CA GLY A 200 -7.47 -8.76 -13.56
C GLY A 200 -8.82 -8.91 -12.87
N ARG A 201 -8.82 -9.10 -11.57
CA ARG A 201 -10.03 -9.16 -10.72
C ARG A 201 -10.62 -7.79 -10.39
N GLY A 202 -9.92 -6.70 -10.72
CA GLY A 202 -10.32 -5.35 -10.32
C GLY A 202 -10.16 -5.08 -8.83
N HIS A 203 -9.18 -5.72 -8.19
CA HIS A 203 -8.84 -5.51 -6.77
C HIS A 203 -7.84 -4.39 -6.57
N VAL A 204 -7.15 -3.95 -7.61
CA VAL A 204 -6.21 -2.83 -7.60
C VAL A 204 -6.39 -1.98 -8.84
N HIS A 205 -5.91 -0.73 -8.81
CA HIS A 205 -5.88 0.16 -9.97
C HIS A 205 -4.65 -0.12 -10.84
N ILE A 206 -3.53 -0.49 -10.20
CA ILE A 206 -2.23 -0.66 -10.83
C ILE A 206 -1.59 -1.95 -10.33
N ALA A 207 -1.02 -2.73 -11.25
CA ALA A 207 -0.14 -3.86 -10.92
C ALA A 207 1.31 -3.52 -11.27
N GLY A 208 2.23 -3.78 -10.35
CA GLY A 208 3.67 -3.77 -10.60
C GLY A 208 4.17 -5.19 -10.89
N ALA A 209 4.99 -5.35 -11.92
CA ALA A 209 5.54 -6.65 -12.31
C ALA A 209 6.96 -6.54 -12.88
N HIS A 210 7.78 -7.59 -12.66
CA HIS A 210 9.06 -7.84 -13.32
C HIS A 210 9.14 -9.32 -13.66
N LEU A 211 8.62 -9.70 -14.81
CA LEU A 211 8.54 -11.07 -15.28
C LEU A 211 9.24 -11.18 -16.64
N PHE A 212 10.28 -11.97 -16.70
CA PHE A 212 11.02 -12.22 -17.93
C PHE A 212 10.48 -13.46 -18.64
N ASP A 213 10.19 -13.35 -19.92
CA ASP A 213 9.77 -14.43 -20.79
C ASP A 213 10.96 -14.92 -21.64
N GLU A 214 11.38 -16.17 -21.41
CA GLU A 214 12.55 -16.75 -22.06
C GLU A 214 12.34 -17.01 -23.56
N GLU A 215 11.08 -17.24 -23.99
CA GLU A 215 10.79 -17.53 -25.40
C GLU A 215 10.86 -16.28 -26.26
N THR A 216 10.37 -15.16 -25.74
CA THR A 216 10.33 -13.90 -26.49
C THR A 216 11.47 -12.96 -26.17
N GLY A 217 12.20 -13.20 -25.07
CA GLY A 217 13.23 -12.29 -24.54
C GLY A 217 12.64 -10.97 -24.00
N GLN A 218 11.33 -10.89 -23.75
CA GLN A 218 10.66 -9.66 -23.33
C GLN A 218 10.29 -9.69 -21.84
N TYR A 219 10.34 -8.51 -21.21
CA TYR A 219 9.79 -8.32 -19.89
C TYR A 219 8.29 -8.01 -19.94
N ASN A 220 7.53 -8.55 -19.02
CA ASN A 220 6.15 -8.26 -18.65
C ASN A 220 5.10 -8.40 -19.77
N LEU A 221 5.36 -7.92 -21.00
CA LEU A 221 4.37 -7.86 -22.08
C LEU A 221 3.71 -9.21 -22.42
N PRO A 222 4.44 -10.34 -22.53
CA PRO A 222 3.82 -11.64 -22.79
C PRO A 222 2.85 -12.07 -21.67
N PHE A 223 3.20 -11.77 -20.42
CA PHE A 223 2.36 -12.07 -19.25
C PHE A 223 1.12 -11.18 -19.21
N VAL A 224 1.27 -9.88 -19.49
CA VAL A 224 0.14 -8.94 -19.56
C VAL A 224 -0.82 -9.34 -20.68
N ARG A 225 -0.33 -9.69 -21.87
CA ARG A 225 -1.17 -10.18 -22.97
C ARG A 225 -1.94 -11.44 -22.58
N ARG A 226 -1.28 -12.37 -21.91
CA ARG A 226 -1.90 -13.63 -21.44
C ARG A 226 -2.95 -13.38 -20.36
N ALA A 227 -2.67 -12.50 -19.40
CA ALA A 227 -3.56 -12.21 -18.28
C ALA A 227 -4.82 -11.44 -18.69
N PHE A 228 -4.71 -10.54 -19.69
CA PHE A 228 -5.79 -9.60 -20.01
C PHE A 228 -6.48 -9.83 -21.36
N GLY A 229 -6.05 -10.84 -22.13
CA GLY A 229 -6.81 -11.42 -23.26
C GLY A 229 -7.31 -10.41 -24.30
N GLY A 230 -6.55 -9.35 -24.61
CA GLY A 230 -6.96 -8.33 -25.57
C GLY A 230 -7.65 -7.10 -24.96
N ARG A 231 -7.87 -7.06 -23.65
CA ARG A 231 -8.27 -5.81 -22.96
C ARG A 231 -7.17 -4.77 -23.14
N PRO A 232 -7.50 -3.51 -23.52
CA PRO A 232 -6.51 -2.46 -23.66
C PRO A 232 -5.82 -2.15 -22.33
N MET A 233 -4.49 -2.29 -22.30
CA MET A 233 -3.68 -2.05 -21.12
C MET A 233 -2.56 -1.05 -21.44
N VAL A 234 -2.20 -0.24 -20.46
CA VAL A 234 -1.04 0.65 -20.47
C VAL A 234 0.06 0.02 -19.64
N VAL A 235 1.28 0.03 -20.15
CA VAL A 235 2.48 -0.45 -19.48
C VAL A 235 3.49 0.67 -19.43
N VAL A 236 3.89 1.09 -18.24
CA VAL A 236 4.82 2.18 -17.98
C VAL A 236 5.99 1.66 -17.17
N THR A 237 7.22 1.97 -17.57
CA THR A 237 8.41 1.58 -16.82
C THR A 237 8.46 2.31 -15.48
N PHE A 238 8.56 1.55 -14.40
CA PHE A 238 8.85 2.09 -13.07
C PHE A 238 10.35 2.37 -12.94
N ALA A 239 11.18 1.35 -13.11
CA ALA A 239 12.65 1.43 -13.15
C ALA A 239 13.23 0.10 -13.65
N HIS A 240 14.50 0.11 -14.01
CA HIS A 240 15.32 -1.09 -14.04
C HIS A 240 15.93 -1.31 -12.67
N LEU A 241 15.99 -2.56 -12.21
CA LEU A 241 16.49 -2.92 -10.89
C LEU A 241 17.47 -4.10 -10.99
N GLU A 242 18.50 -4.07 -10.15
CA GLU A 242 19.41 -5.21 -10.02
C GLU A 242 18.87 -6.24 -9.05
N GLU A 243 18.76 -7.49 -9.49
CA GLU A 243 18.48 -8.66 -8.66
C GLU A 243 19.70 -9.54 -8.50
N GLY A 244 19.87 -10.10 -7.32
CA GLY A 244 21.02 -10.94 -7.01
C GLY A 244 20.92 -11.61 -5.65
N PHE A 245 21.97 -12.34 -5.30
CA PHE A 245 22.07 -12.93 -3.95
C PHE A 245 22.41 -11.87 -2.91
N ALA A 246 21.56 -11.72 -1.92
CA ALA A 246 21.94 -11.14 -0.65
C ALA A 246 22.72 -12.20 0.15
N VAL A 247 23.88 -11.81 0.69
CA VAL A 247 24.74 -12.66 1.50
C VAL A 247 25.25 -11.87 2.71
N ALA A 248 25.61 -12.55 3.79
CA ALA A 248 26.17 -11.90 4.95
C ALA A 248 27.45 -11.12 4.58
N LYS A 249 27.72 -10.05 5.34
CA LYS A 249 28.88 -9.19 5.12
C LYS A 249 30.17 -9.99 5.06
N GLY A 250 31.03 -9.71 4.07
CA GLY A 250 32.24 -10.44 3.76
C GLY A 250 32.02 -11.76 3.01
N ASN A 251 30.77 -12.09 2.67
CA ASN A 251 30.40 -13.31 1.94
C ASN A 251 31.11 -14.58 2.45
N PRO A 252 30.91 -14.97 3.73
CA PRO A 252 31.69 -16.05 4.37
C PRO A 252 31.54 -17.41 3.69
N ARG A 253 30.40 -17.60 2.97
CA ARG A 253 30.13 -18.81 2.16
C ARG A 253 30.72 -18.72 0.75
N ARG A 254 31.32 -17.60 0.36
CA ARG A 254 31.89 -17.40 -0.98
C ARG A 254 30.90 -17.73 -2.11
N ILE A 255 29.65 -17.28 -1.97
CA ILE A 255 28.59 -17.47 -2.96
C ILE A 255 28.80 -16.44 -4.06
N ARG A 256 29.03 -16.89 -5.31
CA ARG A 256 29.31 -16.01 -6.47
C ARG A 256 28.42 -16.34 -7.67
N LYS A 257 27.93 -17.56 -7.76
CA LYS A 257 27.16 -18.08 -8.90
C LYS A 257 26.08 -19.06 -8.42
N PRO A 258 25.09 -19.38 -9.27
CA PRO A 258 23.96 -20.24 -8.88
C PRO A 258 24.36 -21.62 -8.36
N GLU A 259 25.46 -22.21 -8.85
CA GLU A 259 25.94 -23.52 -8.40
C GLU A 259 26.39 -23.49 -6.94
N ASP A 260 26.84 -22.35 -6.44
CA ASP A 260 27.35 -22.23 -5.07
C ASP A 260 26.27 -22.41 -4.01
N ILE A 261 25.00 -22.13 -4.32
CA ILE A 261 23.91 -22.34 -3.36
C ILE A 261 23.48 -23.82 -3.23
N ALA A 262 23.94 -24.68 -4.13
CA ALA A 262 23.69 -26.13 -4.04
C ALA A 262 24.71 -26.87 -3.15
N ARG A 263 25.72 -26.17 -2.62
CA ARG A 263 26.67 -26.78 -1.66
C ARG A 263 25.94 -27.15 -0.37
N PRO A 264 26.20 -28.34 0.20
CA PRO A 264 25.46 -28.86 1.37
C PRO A 264 25.48 -27.95 2.60
N GLU A 265 26.56 -27.18 2.79
CA GLU A 265 26.72 -26.24 3.90
C GLU A 265 26.02 -24.91 3.72
N VAL A 266 25.42 -24.64 2.55
CA VAL A 266 24.75 -23.37 2.27
C VAL A 266 23.24 -23.51 2.53
N ARG A 267 22.73 -22.70 3.43
CA ARG A 267 21.29 -22.60 3.72
C ARG A 267 20.69 -21.50 2.88
N PHE A 268 19.73 -21.85 2.08
CA PHE A 268 19.04 -20.91 1.19
C PHE A 268 17.64 -20.58 1.69
N VAL A 269 17.16 -19.38 1.38
CA VAL A 269 15.75 -18.97 1.53
C VAL A 269 15.24 -18.42 0.21
N ASN A 270 14.05 -18.83 -0.19
CA ASN A 270 13.50 -18.54 -1.50
C ASN A 270 12.27 -17.62 -1.40
N ARG A 271 11.94 -17.03 -2.52
CA ARG A 271 10.68 -16.31 -2.70
C ARG A 271 9.52 -17.27 -2.98
N GLU A 272 8.34 -16.79 -2.71
CA GLU A 272 7.07 -17.46 -3.01
C GLU A 272 6.93 -17.72 -4.53
N PRO A 273 6.13 -18.73 -4.94
CA PRO A 273 5.76 -18.94 -6.34
C PRO A 273 5.12 -17.67 -6.94
N GLY A 274 5.43 -17.38 -8.20
CA GLY A 274 4.93 -16.19 -8.90
C GLY A 274 5.77 -14.93 -8.69
N ALA A 275 6.80 -14.95 -7.84
CA ALA A 275 7.75 -13.86 -7.72
C ALA A 275 8.78 -13.88 -8.88
N GLY A 276 9.10 -12.69 -9.45
CA GLY A 276 10.11 -12.55 -10.49
C GLY A 276 11.47 -13.08 -10.04
N ALA A 277 11.94 -12.72 -8.84
CA ALA A 277 13.17 -13.20 -8.25
C ALA A 277 13.27 -14.74 -8.16
N ARG A 278 12.14 -15.42 -7.89
CA ARG A 278 12.11 -16.88 -7.94
C ARG A 278 12.22 -17.40 -9.37
N ARG A 279 11.51 -16.80 -10.32
CA ARG A 279 11.62 -17.16 -11.74
C ARG A 279 13.05 -16.95 -12.26
N LEU A 280 13.70 -15.86 -11.84
CA LEU A 280 15.12 -15.61 -12.12
C LEU A 280 15.99 -16.76 -11.57
N LEU A 281 15.84 -17.11 -10.29
CA LEU A 281 16.58 -18.21 -9.70
C LEU A 281 16.36 -19.53 -10.45
N ASP A 282 15.11 -19.91 -10.71
CA ASP A 282 14.76 -21.14 -11.40
C ASP A 282 15.38 -21.22 -12.81
N ARG A 283 15.38 -20.07 -13.55
CA ARG A 283 16.04 -19.92 -14.84
C ARG A 283 17.54 -20.17 -14.74
N LEU A 284 18.19 -19.54 -13.77
CA LEU A 284 19.64 -19.65 -13.56
C LEU A 284 20.07 -21.06 -13.13
N LEU A 285 19.31 -21.70 -12.25
CA LEU A 285 19.56 -23.09 -11.84
C LEU A 285 19.42 -24.06 -13.03
N ARG A 286 18.38 -23.90 -13.87
CA ARG A 286 18.25 -24.70 -15.11
C ARG A 286 19.43 -24.50 -16.04
N LYS A 287 19.86 -23.24 -16.26
CA LYS A 287 21.01 -22.92 -17.09
C LYS A 287 22.32 -23.53 -16.57
N ALA A 288 22.47 -23.55 -15.25
CA ALA A 288 23.60 -24.15 -14.54
C ALA A 288 23.49 -25.69 -14.40
N ARG A 289 22.37 -26.32 -14.83
CA ARG A 289 22.07 -27.73 -14.66
C ARG A 289 22.07 -28.18 -13.19
N VAL A 290 21.65 -27.29 -12.30
CA VAL A 290 21.51 -27.57 -10.87
C VAL A 290 20.03 -27.88 -10.56
N PRO A 291 19.72 -29.09 -10.08
CA PRO A 291 18.36 -29.41 -9.68
C PRO A 291 17.97 -28.61 -8.43
N SER A 292 16.74 -28.13 -8.37
CA SER A 292 16.25 -27.37 -7.21
C SER A 292 16.29 -28.18 -5.90
N SER A 293 16.20 -29.52 -6.00
CA SER A 293 16.34 -30.44 -4.86
C SER A 293 17.75 -30.45 -4.22
N ALA A 294 18.77 -30.00 -4.97
CA ALA A 294 20.13 -29.86 -4.42
C ALA A 294 20.30 -28.57 -3.58
N VAL A 295 19.35 -27.63 -3.64
CA VAL A 295 19.45 -26.38 -2.88
C VAL A 295 18.78 -26.55 -1.53
N ALA A 296 19.61 -26.60 -0.44
CA ALA A 296 19.12 -26.75 0.91
C ALA A 296 18.31 -25.52 1.34
N GLY A 297 17.00 -25.62 1.45
CA GLY A 297 16.08 -24.53 1.77
C GLY A 297 15.35 -23.92 0.56
N TYR A 298 15.43 -24.53 -0.63
CA TYR A 298 14.65 -24.09 -1.79
C TYR A 298 13.15 -24.01 -1.49
N GLY A 299 12.61 -24.86 -0.65
CA GLY A 299 11.22 -24.86 -0.18
C GLY A 299 10.94 -23.95 1.01
N ARG A 300 11.93 -23.24 1.57
CA ARG A 300 11.75 -22.25 2.63
C ARG A 300 11.32 -20.93 1.97
N LEU A 301 10.05 -20.60 2.07
CA LEU A 301 9.44 -19.50 1.33
C LEU A 301 9.23 -18.27 2.22
N LEU A 302 9.58 -17.10 1.71
CA LEU A 302 9.28 -15.80 2.31
C LEU A 302 8.65 -14.87 1.26
N GLY A 303 7.70 -14.05 1.69
CA GLY A 303 7.00 -13.11 0.84
C GLY A 303 7.69 -11.75 0.83
N GLY A 304 8.45 -11.43 -0.23
CA GLY A 304 9.05 -10.10 -0.39
C GLY A 304 10.57 -10.05 -0.24
N HIS A 305 11.17 -9.05 -0.88
CA HIS A 305 12.63 -8.87 -0.87
C HIS A 305 13.18 -8.53 0.52
N LEU A 306 12.46 -7.71 1.30
CA LEU A 306 12.87 -7.29 2.63
C LEU A 306 12.89 -8.47 3.62
N GLN A 307 11.89 -9.35 3.58
CA GLN A 307 11.80 -10.53 4.45
C GLN A 307 12.93 -11.53 4.15
N VAL A 308 13.27 -11.72 2.86
CA VAL A 308 14.41 -12.55 2.45
C VAL A 308 15.72 -11.95 2.92
N ALA A 309 15.94 -10.64 2.71
CA ALA A 309 17.12 -9.94 3.18
C ALA A 309 17.25 -10.00 4.72
N GLN A 310 16.15 -9.80 5.44
CA GLN A 310 16.11 -9.92 6.90
C GLN A 310 16.52 -11.32 7.38
N ALA A 311 16.02 -12.39 6.75
CA ALA A 311 16.38 -13.76 7.11
C ALA A 311 17.88 -14.02 6.95
N VAL A 312 18.51 -13.45 5.91
CA VAL A 312 19.97 -13.54 5.72
C VAL A 312 20.70 -12.70 6.78
N ALA A 313 20.25 -11.47 7.05
CA ALA A 313 20.87 -10.60 8.04
C ALA A 313 20.84 -11.19 9.47
N MET A 314 19.76 -11.90 9.81
CA MET A 314 19.61 -12.59 11.09
C MET A 314 20.33 -13.95 11.15
N GLY A 315 21.01 -14.38 10.07
CA GLY A 315 21.70 -15.67 10.00
C GLY A 315 20.77 -16.89 9.92
N ALA A 316 19.48 -16.72 9.63
CA ALA A 316 18.55 -17.81 9.39
C ALA A 316 18.79 -18.50 8.04
N ALA A 317 19.39 -17.80 7.09
CA ALA A 317 19.87 -18.30 5.80
C ALA A 317 21.24 -17.69 5.47
N ASP A 318 21.98 -18.34 4.56
CA ASP A 318 23.27 -17.85 4.09
C ASP A 318 23.13 -17.02 2.81
N ALA A 319 22.04 -17.26 2.05
CA ALA A 319 21.69 -16.50 0.85
C ALA A 319 20.20 -16.53 0.51
N GLY A 320 19.76 -15.55 -0.27
CA GLY A 320 18.46 -15.50 -0.95
C GLY A 320 18.49 -14.47 -2.10
N VAL A 321 17.59 -14.61 -3.09
CA VAL A 321 17.51 -13.66 -4.20
C VAL A 321 16.65 -12.46 -3.82
N VAL A 322 17.20 -11.27 -3.95
CA VAL A 322 16.56 -10.00 -3.60
C VAL A 322 16.92 -8.90 -4.61
N ALA A 323 16.16 -7.80 -4.62
CA ALA A 323 16.62 -6.54 -5.20
C ALA A 323 17.80 -5.99 -4.38
N ARG A 324 18.78 -5.36 -5.04
CA ARG A 324 19.98 -4.79 -4.38
C ARG A 324 19.64 -3.86 -3.23
N SER A 325 18.63 -3.01 -3.39
CA SER A 325 18.14 -2.09 -2.36
C SER A 325 17.78 -2.78 -1.05
N ALA A 326 17.16 -3.96 -1.11
CA ALA A 326 16.81 -4.74 0.06
C ALA A 326 18.05 -5.31 0.78
N ALA A 327 19.08 -5.72 0.03
CA ALA A 327 20.37 -6.14 0.64
C ALA A 327 21.05 -4.95 1.33
N ILE A 328 21.10 -3.78 0.69
CA ILE A 328 21.69 -2.56 1.26
C ILE A 328 20.96 -2.15 2.53
N ALA A 329 19.61 -2.16 2.53
CA ALA A 329 18.81 -1.78 3.69
C ALA A 329 19.06 -2.65 4.93
N HIS A 330 19.57 -3.87 4.75
CA HIS A 330 19.91 -4.80 5.82
C HIS A 330 21.43 -4.95 6.06
N GLY A 331 22.27 -4.09 5.46
CA GLY A 331 23.72 -4.11 5.63
C GLY A 331 24.41 -5.35 5.08
N LEU A 332 23.81 -6.00 4.10
CA LEU A 332 24.30 -7.22 3.47
C LEU A 332 25.19 -6.90 2.27
N ASP A 333 26.10 -7.84 1.94
CA ASP A 333 26.76 -7.84 0.65
C ASP A 333 25.84 -8.40 -0.43
N PHE A 334 26.09 -7.99 -1.68
CA PHE A 334 25.25 -8.31 -2.82
C PHE A 334 26.08 -8.90 -3.97
N VAL A 335 25.61 -10.01 -4.52
CA VAL A 335 26.20 -10.66 -5.68
C VAL A 335 25.20 -10.52 -6.83
N PRO A 336 25.47 -9.65 -7.83
CA PRO A 336 24.53 -9.38 -8.91
C PRO A 336 24.32 -10.61 -9.79
N LEU A 337 23.06 -10.83 -10.22
CA LEU A 337 22.67 -11.94 -11.09
C LEU A 337 22.02 -11.44 -12.39
N SER A 338 21.17 -10.43 -12.32
CA SER A 338 20.41 -9.90 -13.45
C SER A 338 20.02 -8.44 -13.22
N GLU A 339 19.88 -7.70 -14.30
CA GLU A 339 19.10 -6.46 -14.34
C GLU A 339 17.70 -6.82 -14.85
N GLU A 340 16.69 -6.39 -14.13
CA GLU A 340 15.28 -6.69 -14.40
C GLU A 340 14.50 -5.40 -14.62
N ARG A 341 13.55 -5.38 -15.59
CA ARG A 341 12.67 -4.23 -15.78
C ARG A 341 11.38 -4.40 -14.99
N PHE A 342 11.13 -3.49 -14.07
CA PHE A 342 9.89 -3.39 -13.32
C PHE A 342 8.96 -2.39 -13.99
N ASP A 343 7.76 -2.84 -14.38
CA ASP A 343 6.74 -2.02 -15.01
C ASP A 343 5.49 -1.89 -14.14
N LEU A 344 4.80 -0.75 -14.30
CA LEU A 344 3.44 -0.54 -13.81
C LEU A 344 2.45 -0.80 -14.94
N VAL A 345 1.42 -1.58 -14.65
CA VAL A 345 0.39 -2.01 -15.60
C VAL A 345 -0.98 -1.56 -15.09
N PHE A 346 -1.77 -0.92 -15.94
CA PHE A 346 -3.14 -0.50 -15.61
C PHE A 346 -4.03 -0.47 -16.85
N PRO A 347 -5.39 -0.55 -16.68
CA PRO A 347 -6.32 -0.49 -17.79
C PRO A 347 -6.25 0.84 -18.54
N LYS A 348 -6.35 0.81 -19.88
CA LYS A 348 -6.28 2.03 -20.69
C LYS A 348 -7.41 3.02 -20.34
N GLU A 349 -8.61 2.54 -20.02
CA GLU A 349 -9.73 3.37 -19.61
C GLU A 349 -9.41 4.20 -18.35
N TRP A 350 -8.56 3.67 -17.46
CA TRP A 350 -8.13 4.39 -16.26
C TRP A 350 -7.12 5.50 -16.54
N SER A 351 -6.49 5.54 -17.73
CA SER A 351 -5.59 6.64 -18.12
C SER A 351 -6.29 8.00 -18.18
N ALA A 352 -7.61 8.03 -18.33
CA ALA A 352 -8.40 9.27 -18.29
C ALA A 352 -8.58 9.82 -16.87
N ASP A 353 -8.33 9.02 -15.84
CA ASP A 353 -8.37 9.45 -14.44
C ASP A 353 -7.14 10.33 -14.13
N PRO A 354 -7.33 11.55 -13.61
CA PRO A 354 -6.20 12.44 -13.27
C PRO A 354 -5.19 11.80 -12.32
N ARG A 355 -5.62 10.83 -11.49
CA ARG A 355 -4.75 10.11 -10.56
C ARG A 355 -3.69 9.27 -11.29
N ALA A 356 -4.01 8.71 -12.46
CA ALA A 356 -3.06 7.98 -13.29
C ALA A 356 -1.95 8.91 -13.80
N GLY A 357 -2.33 10.05 -14.38
CA GLY A 357 -1.37 11.05 -14.89
C GLY A 357 -0.41 11.55 -13.81
N ARG A 358 -0.92 11.82 -12.60
CA ARG A 358 -0.10 12.25 -11.45
C ARG A 358 0.95 11.22 -11.04
N ILE A 359 0.64 9.95 -11.13
CA ILE A 359 1.60 8.87 -10.83
C ILE A 359 2.69 8.83 -11.89
N VAL A 360 2.35 8.89 -13.18
CA VAL A 360 3.32 8.93 -14.28
C VAL A 360 4.21 10.17 -14.16
N GLU A 361 3.62 11.34 -13.92
CA GLU A 361 4.37 12.59 -13.70
C GLU A 361 5.32 12.52 -12.49
N THR A 362 4.95 11.76 -11.46
CA THR A 362 5.84 11.53 -10.30
C THR A 362 7.03 10.66 -10.69
N LEU A 363 6.82 9.59 -11.48
CA LEU A 363 7.90 8.73 -12.00
C LEU A 363 8.91 9.52 -12.84
N GLU A 364 8.44 10.46 -13.65
CA GLU A 364 9.27 11.34 -14.47
C GLU A 364 10.01 12.40 -13.66
N GLY A 365 9.51 12.65 -12.44
CA GLY A 365 9.99 13.72 -11.56
C GLY A 365 11.43 13.51 -11.08
N ARG A 366 12.26 14.56 -11.15
CA ARG A 366 13.68 14.51 -10.71
C ARG A 366 13.85 14.11 -9.25
N ALA A 367 12.92 14.51 -8.37
CA ALA A 367 12.99 14.19 -6.94
C ALA A 367 12.85 12.67 -6.71
N PHE A 368 11.85 12.04 -7.33
CA PHE A 368 11.64 10.60 -7.26
C PHE A 368 12.84 9.83 -7.84
N ARG A 369 13.28 10.17 -9.04
CA ARG A 369 14.40 9.49 -9.70
C ARG A 369 15.69 9.57 -8.89
N ARG A 370 16.02 10.73 -8.31
CA ARG A 370 17.19 10.90 -7.45
C ARG A 370 17.10 10.06 -6.19
N GLU A 371 15.96 10.09 -5.52
CA GLU A 371 15.76 9.29 -4.31
C GLU A 371 15.86 7.81 -4.60
N LEU A 372 15.22 7.33 -5.67
CA LEU A 372 15.27 5.92 -6.05
C LEU A 372 16.70 5.45 -6.31
N MET A 373 17.52 6.25 -7.00
CA MET A 373 18.93 5.93 -7.21
C MET A 373 19.73 5.85 -5.90
N THR A 374 19.37 6.63 -4.86
CA THR A 374 20.08 6.58 -3.56
C THR A 374 19.81 5.28 -2.77
N LEU A 375 18.74 4.56 -3.09
CA LEU A 375 18.48 3.25 -2.49
C LEU A 375 19.46 2.17 -3.00
N GLY A 376 20.10 2.43 -4.14
CA GLY A 376 21.06 1.54 -4.80
C GLY A 376 20.40 0.44 -5.64
N GLY A 377 21.02 0.16 -6.79
CA GLY A 377 20.58 -0.90 -7.71
C GLY A 377 19.37 -0.53 -8.57
N TYR A 378 19.03 0.75 -8.70
CA TYR A 378 18.01 1.24 -9.63
C TYR A 378 18.61 2.10 -10.74
N ASP A 379 18.15 1.87 -11.96
CA ASP A 379 18.31 2.78 -13.08
C ASP A 379 16.95 3.39 -13.42
N THR A 380 16.89 4.72 -13.37
CA THR A 380 15.65 5.49 -13.51
C THR A 380 15.55 6.24 -14.83
N ARG A 381 16.47 5.99 -15.79
CA ARG A 381 16.48 6.71 -17.07
C ARG A 381 15.17 6.58 -17.84
N GLU A 382 14.53 5.42 -17.77
CA GLU A 382 13.27 5.13 -18.43
C GLU A 382 12.04 5.23 -17.48
N SER A 383 12.20 5.68 -16.22
CA SER A 383 11.06 5.81 -15.30
C SER A 383 10.01 6.77 -15.87
N GLY A 384 8.76 6.33 -15.90
CA GLY A 384 7.64 7.06 -16.52
C GLY A 384 7.50 6.83 -18.03
N HIS A 385 8.47 6.15 -18.68
CA HIS A 385 8.39 5.88 -20.11
C HIS A 385 7.25 4.89 -20.44
N LEU A 386 6.45 5.24 -21.45
CA LEU A 386 5.40 4.37 -21.97
C LEU A 386 6.02 3.23 -22.79
N VAL A 387 5.98 2.02 -22.26
CA VAL A 387 6.50 0.84 -22.99
C VAL A 387 5.57 0.48 -24.13
N THR A 388 4.28 0.43 -23.90
CA THR A 388 3.26 0.16 -24.92
C THR A 388 1.86 0.44 -24.41
N GLU A 389 0.96 0.70 -25.36
CA GLU A 389 -0.47 0.52 -25.20
C GLU A 389 -0.87 -0.77 -25.93
N LEU A 390 -1.25 -1.80 -25.18
CA LEU A 390 -1.82 -3.00 -25.78
C LEU A 390 -3.21 -2.68 -26.31
N LYS A 391 -3.40 -2.84 -27.60
CA LYS A 391 -4.72 -2.64 -28.26
C LYS A 391 -5.50 -3.94 -28.27
N THR A 392 -6.82 -3.84 -28.30
CA THR A 392 -7.70 -4.97 -28.63
C THR A 392 -7.35 -5.49 -30.02
N ARG A 393 -7.15 -6.78 -30.19
CA ARG A 393 -7.10 -7.41 -31.52
C ARG A 393 -8.50 -7.59 -32.06
#